data_c155ba3addc05583540326096e0f1313
#
_entry.id   c155ba3addc05583540326096e0f1313
#
_cell.length_a   1.000
_cell.length_b   1.000
_cell.length_c   1.000
_cell.angle_alpha   90.00
_cell.angle_beta   90.00
_cell.angle_gamma   90.00
#
_symmetry.space_group_name_H-M   'P 1'
#
loop_
_entity.id
_entity.type
_entity.pdbx_description
1 polymer ?
#
loop_
_entity_poly.entity_id
_entity_poly.type
_entity_poly.pdbx_seq_one_letter_code
_entity_poly.pdbx_strand_id
1 'polypeptide(L)'
;IAFSARYNWWRIPQSYKKTRVLMYHSISEHIGKEKHNKWRVKPEDFEKQMNWFYKNNWKSFTISQLVKLDKIPEKSFVITFDDGFEDNFTNAFPILQKYNFKATIYLVPNQKINHWEEKNTSVLSNLLNNEQILQMQNSGLIEFGSHTLSHVNLSTISDEQLLNELKESKKEVENIIKKECEAFAYPYGKFDEKIVGFV
;
A
#
# COMPACT_ATOMS: atom_id res chain seq x y z
N ILE A 1 -12.86 -1.64 4.91
CA ILE A 1 -14.12 -1.24 4.21
C ILE A 1 -15.33 -1.93 4.84
N ALA A 2 -15.25 -3.23 5.21
CA ALA A 2 -16.36 -3.94 5.83
C ALA A 2 -16.79 -3.36 7.19
N PHE A 3 -15.85 -2.81 7.96
CA PHE A 3 -16.16 -2.25 9.28
C PHE A 3 -16.90 -0.91 9.20
N SER A 4 -16.64 -0.10 8.19
CA SER A 4 -17.32 1.19 8.01
C SER A 4 -18.69 1.04 7.37
N ALA A 5 -18.91 0.02 6.54
CA ALA A 5 -20.19 -0.21 5.87
C ALA A 5 -21.31 -0.62 6.83
N ARG A 6 -20.97 -1.33 7.93
CA ARG A 6 -21.97 -1.86 8.88
C ARG A 6 -22.60 -0.80 9.77
N TYR A 7 -21.92 0.35 9.97
CA TYR A 7 -22.35 1.40 10.90
C TYR A 7 -22.64 2.76 10.24
N ASN A 8 -22.59 2.87 8.91
CA ASN A 8 -22.62 4.15 8.21
C ASN A 8 -23.70 4.24 7.12
N TRP A 9 -24.82 3.56 7.30
CA TRP A 9 -25.96 3.64 6.38
C TRP A 9 -26.51 5.08 6.21
N TRP A 10 -26.25 5.97 7.15
CA TRP A 10 -26.59 7.40 7.09
C TRP A 10 -25.54 8.28 6.42
N ARG A 11 -24.39 7.74 6.00
CA ARG A 11 -23.40 8.55 5.30
C ARG A 11 -23.92 8.97 3.95
N ILE A 12 -23.85 10.28 3.70
CA ILE A 12 -24.15 10.84 2.39
C ILE A 12 -23.20 10.19 1.37
N PRO A 13 -23.74 9.63 0.27
CA PRO A 13 -22.91 9.07 -0.78
C PRO A 13 -21.88 10.10 -1.26
N GLN A 14 -20.62 9.72 -1.25
CA GLN A 14 -19.56 10.61 -1.73
C GLN A 14 -19.66 10.76 -3.24
N SER A 15 -19.47 11.99 -3.72
CA SER A 15 -19.48 12.29 -5.16
C SER A 15 -18.47 11.43 -5.93
N TYR A 16 -18.84 10.96 -7.10
CA TYR A 16 -17.94 10.25 -8.05
C TYR A 16 -16.81 11.15 -8.59
N LYS A 17 -16.89 12.46 -8.36
CA LYS A 17 -15.83 13.43 -8.67
C LYS A 17 -14.66 13.36 -7.70
N LYS A 18 -14.83 12.71 -6.53
CA LYS A 18 -13.76 12.52 -5.55
C LYS A 18 -13.11 11.17 -5.76
N THR A 19 -11.79 11.16 -5.89
CA THR A 19 -11.00 9.92 -5.92
C THR A 19 -11.20 9.12 -4.65
N ARG A 20 -11.21 7.82 -4.78
CA ARG A 20 -11.16 6.87 -3.65
C ARG A 20 -9.74 6.36 -3.48
N VAL A 21 -9.24 6.39 -2.27
CA VAL A 21 -7.98 5.71 -1.91
C VAL A 21 -8.35 4.49 -1.08
N LEU A 22 -7.97 3.33 -1.55
CA LEU A 22 -8.19 2.05 -0.92
C LEU A 22 -6.86 1.55 -0.37
N MET A 23 -6.66 1.67 0.92
CA MET A 23 -5.46 1.22 1.60
C MET A 23 -5.64 -0.24 2.06
N TYR A 24 -4.70 -1.07 1.69
CA TYR A 24 -4.56 -2.46 2.11
C TYR A 24 -3.17 -2.68 2.71
N HIS A 25 -2.99 -3.85 3.31
CA HIS A 25 -1.69 -4.36 3.73
C HIS A 25 -1.54 -5.78 3.17
N SER A 26 -2.00 -6.78 3.87
CA SER A 26 -1.94 -8.20 3.47
C SER A 26 -3.25 -8.65 2.78
N ILE A 27 -3.12 -9.41 1.70
CA ILE A 27 -4.25 -10.08 1.04
C ILE A 27 -4.14 -11.58 1.34
N SER A 28 -4.57 -11.96 2.52
CA SER A 28 -4.44 -13.34 3.03
C SER A 28 -5.60 -13.75 3.92
N GLU A 29 -5.68 -15.05 4.19
CA GLU A 29 -6.66 -15.59 5.13
C GLU A 29 -6.40 -15.10 6.56
N HIS A 30 -7.46 -15.03 7.34
CA HIS A 30 -7.35 -14.70 8.76
C HIS A 30 -6.70 -15.86 9.53
N ILE A 31 -5.82 -15.55 10.47
CA ILE A 31 -5.19 -16.51 11.36
C ILE A 31 -5.94 -16.48 12.70
N GLY A 32 -6.70 -17.52 12.99
CA GLY A 32 -7.44 -17.62 14.24
C GLY A 32 -8.20 -16.32 14.60
N LYS A 33 -8.03 -15.86 15.85
CA LYS A 33 -8.63 -14.61 16.36
C LYS A 33 -7.58 -13.51 16.60
N GLU A 34 -6.50 -13.50 15.84
CA GLU A 34 -5.42 -12.53 16.02
C GLU A 34 -5.88 -11.08 15.79
N LYS A 35 -5.30 -10.17 16.56
CA LYS A 35 -5.52 -8.71 16.40
C LYS A 35 -5.03 -8.23 15.03
N HIS A 36 -3.99 -8.87 14.48
CA HIS A 36 -3.42 -8.54 13.19
C HIS A 36 -4.38 -8.82 12.01
N ASN A 37 -5.41 -9.64 12.19
CA ASN A 37 -6.43 -9.88 11.17
C ASN A 37 -7.15 -8.61 10.66
N LYS A 38 -7.10 -7.52 11.41
CA LYS A 38 -7.63 -6.21 10.95
C LYS A 38 -6.90 -5.67 9.71
N TRP A 39 -5.66 -6.11 9.48
CA TRP A 39 -4.84 -5.73 8.34
C TRP A 39 -4.83 -6.78 7.21
N ARG A 40 -5.52 -7.91 7.41
CA ARG A 40 -5.68 -8.97 6.42
C ARG A 40 -7.03 -8.86 5.74
N VAL A 41 -7.03 -8.80 4.43
CA VAL A 41 -8.24 -8.92 3.60
C VAL A 41 -8.16 -10.24 2.85
N LYS A 42 -9.20 -11.06 2.93
CA LYS A 42 -9.23 -12.33 2.24
C LYS A 42 -9.15 -12.16 0.72
N PRO A 43 -8.43 -13.01 -0.01
CA PRO A 43 -8.32 -12.91 -1.46
C PRO A 43 -9.67 -12.83 -2.16
N GLU A 44 -10.65 -13.65 -1.75
CA GLU A 44 -12.00 -13.63 -2.31
C GLU A 44 -12.74 -12.30 -2.08
N ASP A 45 -12.54 -11.65 -0.94
CA ASP A 45 -13.18 -10.38 -0.64
C ASP A 45 -12.48 -9.23 -1.37
N PHE A 46 -11.16 -9.29 -1.51
CA PHE A 46 -10.42 -8.38 -2.37
C PHE A 46 -10.89 -8.48 -3.83
N GLU A 47 -11.04 -9.70 -4.36
CA GLU A 47 -11.54 -9.91 -5.72
C GLU A 47 -12.97 -9.40 -5.89
N LYS A 48 -13.88 -9.63 -4.94
CA LYS A 48 -15.25 -9.06 -4.97
C LYS A 48 -15.22 -7.54 -5.04
N GLN A 49 -14.32 -6.89 -4.30
CA GLN A 49 -14.17 -5.43 -4.32
C GLN A 49 -13.65 -4.97 -5.69
N MET A 50 -12.61 -5.59 -6.24
CA MET A 50 -12.07 -5.25 -7.56
C MET A 50 -13.11 -5.45 -8.66
N ASN A 51 -13.86 -6.56 -8.63
CA ASN A 51 -14.95 -6.82 -9.57
C ASN A 51 -16.05 -5.74 -9.49
N TRP A 52 -16.35 -5.23 -8.30
CA TRP A 52 -17.32 -4.13 -8.17
C TRP A 52 -16.83 -2.86 -8.86
N PHE A 53 -15.55 -2.46 -8.66
CA PHE A 53 -14.96 -1.30 -9.32
C PHE A 53 -14.94 -1.49 -10.84
N TYR A 54 -14.58 -2.67 -11.32
CA TYR A 54 -14.57 -3.02 -12.74
C TYR A 54 -15.97 -2.90 -13.36
N LYS A 55 -16.98 -3.53 -12.77
CA LYS A 55 -18.37 -3.50 -13.26
C LYS A 55 -19.00 -2.10 -13.25
N ASN A 56 -18.52 -1.21 -12.41
CA ASN A 56 -19.01 0.18 -12.32
C ASN A 56 -18.13 1.17 -13.09
N ASN A 57 -17.24 0.68 -13.97
CA ASN A 57 -16.38 1.49 -14.84
C ASN A 57 -15.49 2.49 -14.09
N TRP A 58 -14.97 2.10 -12.94
CA TRP A 58 -13.96 2.88 -12.22
C TRP A 58 -12.59 2.69 -12.86
N LYS A 59 -11.75 3.76 -12.84
CA LYS A 59 -10.40 3.76 -13.38
C LYS A 59 -9.39 3.84 -12.26
N SER A 60 -8.45 2.89 -12.23
CA SER A 60 -7.36 2.90 -11.27
C SER A 60 -6.18 3.72 -11.77
N PHE A 61 -5.48 4.35 -10.83
CA PHE A 61 -4.24 5.07 -11.05
C PHE A 61 -3.23 4.67 -9.98
N THR A 62 -1.96 4.81 -10.24
CA THR A 62 -0.96 4.85 -9.18
C THR A 62 -0.96 6.22 -8.51
N ILE A 63 -0.33 6.36 -7.35
CA ILE A 63 -0.25 7.66 -6.65
C ILE A 63 0.42 8.70 -7.52
N SER A 64 1.60 8.40 -8.08
CA SER A 64 2.32 9.38 -8.92
C SER A 64 1.56 9.73 -10.20
N GLN A 65 0.86 8.76 -10.80
CA GLN A 65 0.01 9.07 -11.96
C GLN A 65 -1.12 10.01 -11.60
N LEU A 66 -1.79 9.78 -10.46
CA LEU A 66 -2.93 10.60 -10.05
C LEU A 66 -2.50 12.06 -9.79
N VAL A 67 -1.36 12.23 -9.09
CA VAL A 67 -0.85 13.57 -8.73
C VAL A 67 -0.42 14.38 -9.96
N LYS A 68 0.04 13.71 -11.01
CA LYS A 68 0.47 14.35 -12.28
C LYS A 68 -0.68 14.72 -13.21
N LEU A 69 -1.95 14.38 -12.86
CA LEU A 69 -3.09 14.75 -13.69
C LEU A 69 -3.53 16.18 -13.46
N ASP A 70 -3.66 16.99 -14.51
CA ASP A 70 -4.24 18.35 -14.44
C ASP A 70 -5.70 18.31 -13.97
N LYS A 71 -6.43 17.27 -14.37
CA LYS A 71 -7.81 17.05 -13.99
C LYS A 71 -8.06 15.58 -13.67
N ILE A 72 -8.48 15.33 -12.47
CA ILE A 72 -8.82 13.97 -12.02
C ILE A 72 -10.15 13.54 -12.66
N PRO A 73 -10.18 12.40 -13.38
CA PRO A 73 -11.41 11.88 -13.97
C PRO A 73 -12.41 11.45 -12.89
N GLU A 74 -13.70 11.54 -13.21
CA GLU A 74 -14.73 10.94 -12.36
C GLU A 74 -14.54 9.42 -12.26
N LYS A 75 -14.98 8.82 -11.16
CA LYS A 75 -14.82 7.39 -10.87
C LYS A 75 -13.35 6.95 -10.90
N SER A 76 -12.45 7.80 -10.38
CA SER A 76 -11.04 7.47 -10.19
C SER A 76 -10.82 6.85 -8.82
N PHE A 77 -9.93 5.85 -8.75
CA PHE A 77 -9.49 5.30 -7.49
C PHE A 77 -8.01 4.92 -7.53
N VAL A 78 -7.42 4.83 -6.36
CA VAL A 78 -6.06 4.34 -6.13
C VAL A 78 -6.13 3.17 -5.17
N ILE A 79 -5.36 2.15 -5.43
CA ILE A 79 -5.14 1.01 -4.54
C ILE A 79 -3.73 1.18 -3.99
N THR A 80 -3.60 1.17 -2.66
CA THR A 80 -2.29 1.17 -2.01
C THR A 80 -2.14 -0.06 -1.13
N PHE A 81 -0.92 -0.58 -1.06
CA PHE A 81 -0.52 -1.62 -0.13
C PHE A 81 0.67 -1.12 0.66
N ASP A 82 0.56 -1.17 1.98
CA ASP A 82 1.65 -0.83 2.87
C ASP A 82 2.48 -2.09 3.19
N ASP A 83 3.71 -1.91 3.65
CA ASP A 83 4.66 -2.94 4.11
C ASP A 83 5.31 -3.81 3.01
N GLY A 84 4.67 -4.01 1.88
CA GLY A 84 5.20 -4.87 0.81
C GLY A 84 5.15 -6.36 1.13
N PHE A 85 4.04 -6.87 1.68
CA PHE A 85 3.85 -8.30 1.96
C PHE A 85 3.96 -9.17 0.72
N GLU A 86 4.54 -10.37 0.85
CA GLU A 86 4.67 -11.34 -0.25
C GLU A 86 3.31 -11.72 -0.86
N ASP A 87 2.24 -11.71 -0.07
CA ASP A 87 0.89 -11.99 -0.54
C ASP A 87 0.33 -10.91 -1.49
N ASN A 88 0.95 -9.74 -1.54
CA ASN A 88 0.64 -8.76 -2.57
C ASN A 88 1.04 -9.27 -3.96
N PHE A 89 2.10 -10.10 -4.07
CA PHE A 89 2.49 -10.77 -5.30
C PHE A 89 1.66 -12.02 -5.55
N THR A 90 1.51 -12.91 -4.55
CA THR A 90 0.90 -14.22 -4.76
C THR A 90 -0.62 -14.18 -4.89
N ASN A 91 -1.28 -13.24 -4.21
CA ASN A 91 -2.73 -13.16 -4.11
C ASN A 91 -3.33 -11.90 -4.75
N ALA A 92 -2.78 -10.71 -4.43
CA ALA A 92 -3.35 -9.46 -4.95
C ALA A 92 -3.01 -9.23 -6.42
N PHE A 93 -1.77 -9.44 -6.83
CA PHE A 93 -1.29 -9.12 -8.17
C PHE A 93 -2.03 -9.88 -9.29
N PRO A 94 -2.31 -11.19 -9.21
CA PRO A 94 -3.12 -11.89 -10.21
C PRO A 94 -4.52 -11.30 -10.36
N ILE A 95 -5.12 -10.84 -9.26
CA ILE A 95 -6.43 -10.19 -9.28
C ILE A 95 -6.34 -8.81 -9.96
N LEU A 96 -5.30 -8.03 -9.65
CA LEU A 96 -5.06 -6.74 -10.30
C LEU A 96 -4.84 -6.91 -11.82
N GLN A 97 -4.06 -7.91 -12.23
CA GLN A 97 -3.86 -8.25 -13.65
C GLN A 97 -5.19 -8.63 -14.33
N LYS A 98 -6.01 -9.45 -13.71
CA LYS A 98 -7.32 -9.87 -14.23
C LYS A 98 -8.21 -8.68 -14.59
N TYR A 99 -8.21 -7.63 -13.78
CA TYR A 99 -9.04 -6.45 -13.98
C TYR A 99 -8.29 -5.29 -14.65
N ASN A 100 -7.01 -5.46 -14.96
CA ASN A 100 -6.11 -4.43 -15.47
C ASN A 100 -6.09 -3.18 -14.57
N PHE A 101 -6.03 -3.39 -13.25
CA PHE A 101 -5.98 -2.32 -12.26
C PHE A 101 -4.57 -2.03 -11.81
N LYS A 102 -4.30 -0.75 -11.64
CA LYS A 102 -3.03 -0.23 -11.14
C LYS A 102 -3.07 -0.11 -9.62
N ALA A 103 -1.89 -0.25 -9.01
CA ALA A 103 -1.71 -0.06 -7.57
C ALA A 103 -0.34 0.54 -7.26
N THR A 104 -0.18 1.10 -6.05
CA THR A 104 1.10 1.53 -5.48
C THR A 104 1.38 0.67 -4.25
N ILE A 105 2.57 0.08 -4.17
CA ILE A 105 3.03 -0.73 -3.03
C ILE A 105 4.18 0.01 -2.35
N TYR A 106 4.07 0.25 -1.04
CA TYR A 106 5.11 0.88 -0.25
C TYR A 106 5.97 -0.18 0.43
N LEU A 107 7.26 -0.16 0.10
CA LEU A 107 8.23 -1.16 0.54
C LEU A 107 8.96 -0.72 1.82
N VAL A 108 9.20 -1.67 2.71
CA VAL A 108 10.22 -1.60 3.74
C VAL A 108 11.44 -2.37 3.20
N PRO A 109 12.38 -1.72 2.52
CA PRO A 109 13.44 -2.41 1.79
C PRO A 109 14.38 -3.15 2.73
N ASN A 110 15.06 -4.18 2.21
CA ASN A 110 16.04 -5.00 2.93
C ASN A 110 15.49 -5.79 4.13
N GLN A 111 14.18 -5.78 4.34
CA GLN A 111 13.51 -6.65 5.30
C GLN A 111 12.97 -7.90 4.58
N LYS A 112 13.04 -9.06 5.26
CA LYS A 112 12.52 -10.33 4.71
C LYS A 112 11.17 -10.71 5.33
N ILE A 113 10.93 -10.26 6.54
CA ILE A 113 9.72 -10.51 7.32
C ILE A 113 9.32 -9.26 8.10
N ASN A 114 8.06 -9.16 8.48
CA ASN A 114 7.48 -8.02 9.17
C ASN A 114 7.75 -8.03 10.68
N HIS A 115 8.99 -7.86 11.10
CA HIS A 115 9.43 -7.90 12.52
C HIS A 115 8.68 -6.92 13.44
N TRP A 116 8.21 -5.79 12.91
CA TRP A 116 7.45 -4.79 13.69
C TRP A 116 6.11 -5.30 14.20
N GLU A 117 5.63 -6.45 13.71
CA GLU A 117 4.38 -7.07 14.14
C GLU A 117 4.55 -8.24 15.12
N GLU A 118 5.75 -8.56 15.58
CA GLU A 118 6.04 -9.69 16.49
C GLU A 118 5.14 -9.76 17.73
N LYS A 119 4.71 -8.59 18.24
CA LYS A 119 3.82 -8.50 19.41
C LYS A 119 2.33 -8.67 19.08
N ASN A 120 1.96 -8.68 17.80
CA ASN A 120 0.57 -8.61 17.34
C ASN A 120 0.11 -9.87 16.58
N THR A 121 1.03 -10.72 16.18
CA THR A 121 0.76 -11.96 15.44
C THR A 121 1.62 -13.11 15.91
N SER A 122 1.08 -14.32 15.85
CA SER A 122 1.83 -15.56 16.15
C SER A 122 2.69 -16.02 14.96
N VAL A 123 2.41 -15.50 13.76
CA VAL A 123 3.11 -15.86 12.52
C VAL A 123 3.51 -14.59 11.80
N LEU A 124 4.82 -14.38 11.67
CA LEU A 124 5.36 -13.32 10.85
C LEU A 124 5.18 -13.67 9.36
N SER A 125 4.92 -12.65 8.57
CA SER A 125 4.71 -12.77 7.14
C SER A 125 5.98 -12.41 6.38
N ASN A 126 6.24 -13.12 5.28
CA ASN A 126 7.28 -12.75 4.34
C ASN A 126 6.95 -11.42 3.65
N LEU A 127 7.99 -10.69 3.28
CA LEU A 127 7.92 -9.52 2.42
C LEU A 127 8.37 -9.87 1.00
N LEU A 128 8.02 -9.01 0.06
CA LEU A 128 8.39 -9.14 -1.35
C LEU A 128 9.91 -9.22 -1.52
N ASN A 129 10.36 -10.16 -2.32
CA ASN A 129 11.76 -10.20 -2.77
C ASN A 129 11.96 -9.38 -4.06
N ASN A 130 13.21 -9.14 -4.42
CA ASN A 130 13.56 -8.29 -5.57
C ASN A 130 13.02 -8.85 -6.89
N GLU A 131 12.96 -10.16 -7.09
CA GLU A 131 12.45 -10.78 -8.30
C GLU A 131 10.95 -10.53 -8.45
N GLN A 132 10.19 -10.70 -7.37
CA GLN A 132 8.76 -10.41 -7.32
C GLN A 132 8.48 -8.93 -7.59
N ILE A 133 9.24 -8.02 -6.96
CA ILE A 133 9.14 -6.57 -7.18
C ILE A 133 9.35 -6.24 -8.67
N LEU A 134 10.43 -6.72 -9.27
CA LEU A 134 10.74 -6.46 -10.67
C LEU A 134 9.69 -7.06 -11.62
N GLN A 135 9.18 -8.26 -11.33
CA GLN A 135 8.12 -8.86 -12.13
C GLN A 135 6.82 -8.03 -12.08
N MET A 136 6.41 -7.57 -10.91
CA MET A 136 5.24 -6.71 -10.74
C MET A 136 5.43 -5.36 -11.45
N GLN A 137 6.59 -4.74 -11.30
CA GLN A 137 6.92 -3.47 -11.97
C GLN A 137 6.88 -3.59 -13.49
N ASN A 138 7.46 -4.66 -14.05
CA ASN A 138 7.52 -4.90 -15.50
C ASN A 138 6.14 -5.12 -16.12
N SER A 139 5.12 -5.44 -15.34
CA SER A 139 3.74 -5.50 -15.81
C SER A 139 3.17 -4.12 -16.21
N GLY A 140 3.76 -3.03 -15.71
CA GLY A 140 3.26 -1.67 -15.88
C GLY A 140 2.04 -1.33 -15.01
N LEU A 141 1.59 -2.27 -14.16
CA LEU A 141 0.44 -2.06 -13.27
C LEU A 141 0.85 -1.57 -11.89
N ILE A 142 2.07 -1.88 -11.43
CA ILE A 142 2.50 -1.62 -10.07
C ILE A 142 3.58 -0.54 -10.03
N GLU A 143 3.33 0.48 -9.23
CA GLU A 143 4.30 1.45 -8.76
C GLU A 143 4.82 1.03 -7.39
N PHE A 144 6.10 1.25 -7.13
CA PHE A 144 6.69 1.05 -5.83
C PHE A 144 7.11 2.37 -5.20
N GLY A 145 6.73 2.54 -3.93
CA GLY A 145 7.11 3.65 -3.07
C GLY A 145 7.88 3.17 -1.84
N SER A 146 8.32 4.12 -1.01
CA SER A 146 9.05 3.85 0.23
C SER A 146 8.14 3.90 1.45
N HIS A 147 8.43 3.03 2.44
CA HIS A 147 7.75 2.97 3.74
C HIS A 147 8.75 3.01 4.91
N THR A 148 9.79 3.84 4.79
CA THR A 148 10.98 3.89 5.65
C THR A 148 11.88 2.65 5.52
N LEU A 149 13.06 2.73 6.12
CA LEU A 149 14.06 1.64 6.06
C LEU A 149 13.70 0.48 6.99
N SER A 150 13.14 0.78 8.16
CA SER A 150 12.91 -0.18 9.24
C SER A 150 11.49 -0.15 9.84
N HIS A 151 10.54 0.50 9.17
CA HIS A 151 9.15 0.65 9.60
C HIS A 151 9.02 1.30 10.99
N VAL A 152 9.88 2.30 11.29
CA VAL A 152 9.85 3.00 12.58
C VAL A 152 8.80 4.11 12.62
N ASN A 153 8.30 4.40 13.81
CA ASN A 153 7.50 5.60 14.03
C ASN A 153 8.38 6.84 13.98
N LEU A 154 8.29 7.61 12.89
CA LEU A 154 9.12 8.77 12.61
C LEU A 154 9.00 9.88 13.67
N SER A 155 7.87 9.96 14.39
CA SER A 155 7.68 10.96 15.45
C SER A 155 8.41 10.64 16.76
N THR A 156 9.08 9.50 16.86
CA THR A 156 9.75 9.03 18.09
C THR A 156 11.27 8.95 17.98
N ILE A 157 11.84 9.32 16.86
CA ILE A 157 13.28 9.23 16.57
C ILE A 157 13.90 10.64 16.40
N SER A 158 15.23 10.70 16.46
CA SER A 158 15.96 11.95 16.24
C SER A 158 15.92 12.39 14.76
N ASP A 159 16.23 13.67 14.50
CA ASP A 159 16.28 14.22 13.14
C ASP A 159 17.31 13.52 12.26
N GLU A 160 18.44 13.15 12.82
CA GLU A 160 19.47 12.39 12.12
C GLU A 160 18.97 11.00 11.72
N GLN A 161 18.31 10.29 12.64
CA GLN A 161 17.67 9.00 12.36
C GLN A 161 16.55 9.14 11.34
N LEU A 162 15.71 10.18 11.47
CA LEU A 162 14.63 10.49 10.53
C LEU A 162 15.18 10.66 9.11
N LEU A 163 16.22 11.48 8.96
CA LEU A 163 16.85 11.72 7.67
C LEU A 163 17.45 10.44 7.07
N ASN A 164 18.08 9.60 7.90
CA ASN A 164 18.62 8.33 7.47
C ASN A 164 17.51 7.35 7.01
N GLU A 165 16.43 7.20 7.81
CA GLU A 165 15.29 6.35 7.47
C GLU A 165 14.66 6.74 6.12
N LEU A 166 14.51 8.03 5.85
CA LEU A 166 13.92 8.53 4.60
C LEU A 166 14.87 8.37 3.42
N LYS A 167 16.13 8.83 3.54
CA LYS A 167 17.10 8.80 2.43
C LYS A 167 17.50 7.39 2.02
N GLU A 168 17.88 6.58 3.01
CA GLU A 168 18.36 5.24 2.68
C GLU A 168 17.21 4.34 2.21
N SER A 169 15.99 4.48 2.74
CA SER A 169 14.85 3.73 2.22
C SER A 169 14.54 4.08 0.76
N LYS A 170 14.51 5.38 0.41
CA LYS A 170 14.32 5.83 -0.97
C LYS A 170 15.38 5.23 -1.89
N LYS A 171 16.65 5.37 -1.52
CA LYS A 171 17.79 4.85 -2.27
C LYS A 171 17.73 3.34 -2.47
N GLU A 172 17.39 2.58 -1.43
CA GLU A 172 17.27 1.12 -1.53
C GLU A 172 16.10 0.71 -2.43
N VAL A 173 14.95 1.38 -2.34
CA VAL A 173 13.84 1.14 -3.28
C VAL A 173 14.29 1.44 -4.72
N GLU A 174 14.93 2.59 -4.98
CA GLU A 174 15.45 2.97 -6.28
C GLU A 174 16.49 1.98 -6.82
N ASN A 175 17.35 1.44 -5.94
CA ASN A 175 18.31 0.40 -6.29
C ASN A 175 17.63 -0.89 -6.76
N ILE A 176 16.49 -1.25 -6.18
CA ILE A 176 15.71 -2.43 -6.59
C ILE A 176 14.98 -2.16 -7.89
N ILE A 177 14.19 -1.06 -7.95
CA ILE A 177 13.30 -0.79 -9.07
C ILE A 177 14.00 -0.17 -10.29
N LYS A 178 15.24 0.30 -10.16
CA LYS A 178 16.03 1.00 -11.20
C LYS A 178 15.33 2.21 -11.80
N LYS A 179 14.51 2.88 -11.00
CA LYS A 179 13.76 4.09 -11.36
C LYS A 179 13.67 5.00 -10.14
N GLU A 180 13.26 6.25 -10.34
CA GLU A 180 12.98 7.17 -9.26
C GLU A 180 11.80 6.68 -8.40
N CYS A 181 11.94 6.78 -7.07
CA CYS A 181 10.90 6.52 -6.09
C CYS A 181 10.20 7.84 -5.74
N GLU A 182 9.01 8.05 -6.29
CA GLU A 182 8.25 9.29 -6.16
C GLU A 182 7.15 9.24 -5.08
N ALA A 183 6.91 8.06 -4.49
CA ALA A 183 5.83 7.86 -3.54
C ALA A 183 6.36 7.40 -2.18
N PHE A 184 5.78 7.96 -1.11
CA PHE A 184 6.13 7.64 0.27
C PHE A 184 4.86 7.47 1.12
N ALA A 185 4.88 6.52 2.07
CA ALA A 185 3.86 6.37 3.10
C ALA A 185 4.49 6.41 4.49
N TYR A 186 3.80 7.07 5.44
CA TYR A 186 4.26 7.20 6.82
C TYR A 186 3.86 5.97 7.63
N PRO A 187 4.81 5.21 8.23
CA PRO A 187 4.48 4.12 9.12
C PRO A 187 3.51 4.55 10.25
N TYR A 188 2.53 3.72 10.53
CA TYR A 188 1.47 3.99 11.52
C TYR A 188 0.61 5.23 11.23
N GLY A 189 0.77 5.89 10.07
CA GLY A 189 0.14 7.18 9.77
C GLY A 189 0.59 8.31 10.71
N LYS A 190 1.80 8.22 11.30
CA LYS A 190 2.34 9.20 12.26
C LYS A 190 3.29 10.16 11.57
N PHE A 191 2.87 11.42 11.49
CA PHE A 191 3.65 12.53 10.94
C PHE A 191 3.25 13.85 11.59
N ASP A 192 4.10 14.84 11.48
CA ASP A 192 3.87 16.24 11.82
C ASP A 192 4.45 17.13 10.70
N GLU A 193 4.29 18.45 10.84
CA GLU A 193 4.78 19.42 9.83
C GLU A 193 6.30 19.33 9.61
N LYS A 194 7.06 19.02 10.67
CA LYS A 194 8.50 18.84 10.59
C LYS A 194 8.85 17.63 9.73
N ILE A 195 8.21 16.47 10.00
CA ILE A 195 8.45 15.23 9.24
C ILE A 195 8.07 15.42 7.78
N VAL A 196 6.96 16.12 7.50
CA VAL A 196 6.55 16.45 6.12
C VAL A 196 7.62 17.28 5.40
N GLY A 197 8.31 18.17 6.10
CA GLY A 197 9.38 18.98 5.53
C GLY A 197 10.66 18.22 5.18
N PHE A 198 10.82 16.97 5.65
CA PHE A 198 11.95 16.10 5.34
C PHE A 198 11.67 15.14 4.16
N VAL A 199 10.41 14.88 3.83
CA VAL A 199 9.96 14.00 2.73
C VAL A 199 9.90 14.75 1.41
#